data_b235115551813cc8a1d48db4fb4b68c5
#
_entry.id   b235115551813cc8a1d48db4fb4b68c5
#
_cell.length_a   1.000
_cell.length_b   1.000
_cell.length_c   1.000
_cell.angle_alpha   90.00
_cell.angle_beta   90.00
_cell.angle_gamma   90.00
#
_symmetry.space_group_name_H-M   'P 1'
#
loop_
_entity.id
_entity.type
_entity.pdbx_description
1 polymer ?
#
loop_
_entity_poly.entity_id
_entity_poly.type
_entity_poly.pdbx_seq_one_letter_code
_entity_poly.pdbx_strand_id
1 'polypeptide(L)'
;LTYFMKHPWGGADWTWKPMAKNTEKKFAMFDGDGEVAEYGWVVNGKWGDNGVSINAKEDDTNSKWIAEPHTFSTPQLGEDCRFFYFPETQDVVLVIPERWAKVETSFDPAPGEYTGPLTVRVKCQNLPGEISNIKYFFNDNVNDQVLYDDAKGIVLTESTNLAAFVNFADGNTLTVVGKYVITKPTGVNDITTTANTKAQKVIENGQVLIIKDGKKYNLLGNQVK
;
A
#
# COMPACT_ATOMS: atom_id res chain seq x y z
N LEU A 1 35.36 -18.48 7.68
CA LEU A 1 34.44 -17.97 6.64
C LEU A 1 33.90 -16.62 7.07
N THR A 2 33.94 -15.64 6.20
CA THR A 2 33.33 -14.31 6.40
C THR A 2 32.31 -14.12 5.30
N TYR A 3 31.15 -13.56 5.63
CA TYR A 3 30.18 -13.14 4.63
C TYR A 3 30.26 -11.64 4.40
N PHE A 4 29.87 -11.24 3.22
CA PHE A 4 29.74 -9.85 2.78
C PHE A 4 28.31 -9.61 2.30
N MET A 5 27.82 -8.43 2.59
CA MET A 5 26.50 -7.99 2.12
C MET A 5 26.68 -6.76 1.24
N LYS A 6 26.04 -6.76 0.07
CA LYS A 6 26.01 -5.64 -0.86
C LYS A 6 24.61 -5.01 -0.85
N HIS A 7 24.59 -3.71 -0.64
CA HIS A 7 23.37 -2.91 -0.55
C HIS A 7 23.70 -1.45 -0.85
N PRO A 8 22.75 -0.60 -1.28
CA PRO A 8 23.01 0.82 -1.49
C PRO A 8 23.22 1.63 -0.20
N TRP A 9 22.86 1.10 0.97
CA TRP A 9 23.08 1.71 2.29
C TRP A 9 22.55 3.15 2.39
N GLY A 10 21.40 3.42 1.78
CA GLY A 10 20.80 4.76 1.72
C GLY A 10 21.41 5.71 0.69
N GLY A 11 22.27 5.20 -0.20
CA GLY A 11 22.86 5.92 -1.33
C GLY A 11 22.40 5.36 -2.68
N ALA A 12 23.05 5.85 -3.76
CA ALA A 12 22.77 5.37 -5.10
C ALA A 12 23.63 4.16 -5.51
N ASP A 13 24.80 4.01 -4.88
CA ASP A 13 25.79 3.00 -5.27
C ASP A 13 25.74 1.78 -4.38
N TRP A 14 25.63 0.62 -5.01
CA TRP A 14 25.70 -0.66 -4.35
C TRP A 14 27.13 -1.02 -3.96
N THR A 15 27.38 -1.10 -2.66
CA THR A 15 28.71 -1.40 -2.12
C THR A 15 28.68 -2.61 -1.19
N TRP A 16 29.78 -3.37 -1.17
CA TRP A 16 29.98 -4.49 -0.27
C TRP A 16 30.43 -4.01 1.11
N LYS A 17 29.88 -4.62 2.15
CA LYS A 17 30.37 -4.49 3.53
C LYS A 17 30.63 -5.86 4.13
N PRO A 18 31.74 -6.05 4.87
CA PRO A 18 31.97 -7.29 5.60
C PRO A 18 30.96 -7.41 6.75
N MET A 19 30.48 -8.62 6.96
CA MET A 19 29.61 -8.95 8.07
C MET A 19 30.42 -9.53 9.24
N ALA A 20 30.08 -9.15 10.46
CA ALA A 20 30.63 -9.74 11.66
C ALA A 20 29.78 -10.94 12.09
N LYS A 21 30.39 -11.92 12.75
CA LYS A 21 29.63 -13.01 13.37
C LYS A 21 28.82 -12.45 14.54
N ASN A 22 27.51 -12.67 14.50
CA ASN A 22 26.65 -12.24 15.58
C ASN A 22 26.83 -13.13 16.81
N THR A 23 26.96 -12.51 17.99
CA THR A 23 27.07 -13.20 19.28
C THR A 23 25.83 -13.01 20.18
N GLU A 24 24.90 -12.19 19.75
CA GLU A 24 23.63 -11.96 20.46
C GLU A 24 22.68 -13.14 20.17
N LYS A 25 22.03 -13.66 21.20
CA LYS A 25 21.10 -14.79 21.08
C LYS A 25 19.69 -14.37 20.72
N LYS A 26 19.32 -13.14 21.03
CA LYS A 26 17.98 -12.62 20.81
C LYS A 26 18.02 -11.18 20.34
N PHE A 27 17.16 -10.84 19.42
CA PHE A 27 16.90 -9.47 18.98
C PHE A 27 15.49 -9.37 18.39
N ALA A 28 14.85 -8.21 18.60
CA ALA A 28 13.53 -7.96 18.08
C ALA A 28 13.55 -7.86 16.55
N MET A 29 12.54 -8.45 15.91
CA MET A 29 12.31 -8.31 14.48
C MET A 29 11.50 -7.05 14.16
N PHE A 30 11.54 -6.60 12.91
CA PHE A 30 10.85 -5.39 12.47
C PHE A 30 9.34 -5.46 12.67
N ASP A 31 8.71 -6.57 12.34
CA ASP A 31 7.27 -6.79 12.45
C ASP A 31 6.78 -7.10 13.88
N GLY A 32 7.67 -7.09 14.85
CA GLY A 32 7.35 -7.22 16.27
C GLY A 32 6.89 -8.58 16.73
N ASP A 33 6.72 -9.54 15.81
CA ASP A 33 6.07 -10.83 16.09
C ASP A 33 7.06 -11.93 16.55
N GLY A 34 8.30 -11.58 16.85
CA GLY A 34 9.23 -12.58 17.29
C GLY A 34 10.61 -12.11 17.72
N GLU A 35 11.33 -13.03 18.33
CA GLU A 35 12.74 -12.89 18.61
C GLU A 35 13.50 -13.91 17.76
N VAL A 36 14.55 -13.48 17.07
CA VAL A 36 15.46 -14.42 16.44
C VAL A 36 16.41 -14.95 17.50
N ALA A 37 16.34 -16.26 17.74
CA ALA A 37 17.11 -16.93 18.80
C ALA A 37 18.46 -17.48 18.32
N GLU A 38 18.73 -17.41 17.01
CA GLU A 38 19.89 -18.03 16.38
C GLU A 38 21.01 -17.03 16.12
N TYR A 39 22.23 -17.57 16.08
CA TYR A 39 23.39 -16.80 15.69
C TYR A 39 23.45 -16.69 14.17
N GLY A 40 23.77 -15.52 13.68
CA GLY A 40 23.95 -15.28 12.26
C GLY A 40 25.15 -14.37 12.02
N TRP A 41 25.17 -13.77 10.87
CA TRP A 41 26.12 -12.73 10.50
C TRP A 41 25.40 -11.40 10.50
N VAL A 42 26.06 -10.36 11.00
CA VAL A 42 25.46 -9.03 11.18
C VAL A 42 26.29 -7.95 10.51
N VAL A 43 25.61 -7.00 9.90
CA VAL A 43 26.19 -5.74 9.43
C VAL A 43 25.23 -4.60 9.72
N ASN A 44 25.76 -3.46 10.09
CA ASN A 44 24.98 -2.24 10.29
C ASN A 44 25.04 -1.36 9.04
N GLY A 45 23.93 -0.75 8.70
CA GLY A 45 23.87 0.16 7.57
C GLY A 45 22.47 0.70 7.35
N LYS A 46 22.38 1.70 6.50
CA LYS A 46 21.11 2.33 6.16
C LYS A 46 20.35 1.46 5.18
N TRP A 47 19.04 1.39 5.37
CA TRP A 47 18.15 0.78 4.39
C TRP A 47 18.08 1.67 3.12
N GLY A 48 18.05 1.09 1.94
CA GLY A 48 18.04 1.87 0.70
C GLY A 48 17.44 1.22 -0.54
N ASP A 49 17.06 -0.07 -0.47
CA ASP A 49 16.46 -0.76 -1.64
C ASP A 49 15.73 -2.05 -1.21
N ASN A 50 15.12 -2.75 -2.16
CA ASN A 50 14.23 -3.88 -1.99
C ASN A 50 14.92 -5.25 -1.88
N GLY A 51 16.18 -5.28 -1.52
CA GLY A 51 16.92 -6.52 -1.32
C GLY A 51 18.41 -6.31 -1.12
N VAL A 52 19.11 -7.41 -0.95
CA VAL A 52 20.56 -7.44 -0.71
C VAL A 52 21.21 -8.55 -1.51
N SER A 53 22.48 -8.39 -1.86
CA SER A 53 23.32 -9.49 -2.35
C SER A 53 24.24 -9.98 -1.25
N ILE A 54 24.34 -11.30 -1.09
CA ILE A 54 25.22 -11.97 -0.11
C ILE A 54 26.26 -12.79 -0.83
N ASN A 55 27.51 -12.72 -0.36
CA ASN A 55 28.59 -13.57 -0.84
C ASN A 55 29.57 -13.92 0.30
N ALA A 56 30.35 -14.97 0.10
CA ALA A 56 31.51 -15.31 0.92
C ALA A 56 32.78 -14.56 0.52
N LYS A 57 32.69 -13.72 -0.52
CA LYS A 57 33.73 -12.84 -1.05
C LYS A 57 33.16 -11.46 -1.34
N GLU A 58 34.01 -10.45 -1.32
CA GLU A 58 33.64 -9.07 -1.65
C GLU A 58 33.60 -8.85 -3.18
N ASP A 59 32.84 -9.70 -3.87
CA ASP A 59 32.66 -9.63 -5.32
C ASP A 59 31.27 -10.18 -5.73
N ASP A 60 30.86 -9.90 -6.98
CA ASP A 60 29.60 -10.36 -7.52
C ASP A 60 29.64 -11.80 -8.06
N THR A 61 30.79 -12.48 -8.04
CA THR A 61 30.95 -13.82 -8.58
C THR A 61 30.25 -14.85 -7.66
N ASN A 62 29.18 -15.45 -8.16
CA ASN A 62 28.33 -16.36 -7.39
C ASN A 62 27.63 -15.72 -6.19
N SER A 63 27.46 -14.41 -6.18
CA SER A 63 26.66 -13.74 -5.17
C SER A 63 25.20 -14.20 -5.25
N LYS A 64 24.53 -14.25 -4.11
CA LYS A 64 23.14 -14.61 -4.01
C LYS A 64 22.31 -13.34 -3.75
N TRP A 65 21.34 -13.08 -4.61
CA TRP A 65 20.32 -12.07 -4.36
C TRP A 65 19.25 -12.59 -3.41
N ILE A 66 18.94 -11.80 -2.40
CA ILE A 66 17.84 -12.06 -1.46
C ILE A 66 16.95 -10.83 -1.51
N ALA A 67 15.72 -11.04 -1.97
CA ALA A 67 14.72 -10.00 -1.97
C ALA A 67 14.40 -9.58 -0.53
N GLU A 68 14.04 -8.34 -0.36
CA GLU A 68 13.59 -7.86 0.93
C GLU A 68 12.37 -8.65 1.42
N PRO A 69 12.42 -9.20 2.63
CA PRO A 69 11.31 -9.96 3.20
C PRO A 69 10.11 -9.09 3.59
N HIS A 70 10.34 -7.80 3.79
CA HIS A 70 9.31 -6.82 4.19
C HIS A 70 8.90 -6.01 2.98
N THR A 71 7.67 -6.15 2.57
CA THR A 71 7.08 -5.39 1.48
C THR A 71 7.10 -3.88 1.75
N PHE A 72 6.67 -3.10 0.81
CA PHE A 72 6.60 -1.63 0.69
C PHE A 72 6.37 -0.77 1.97
N SER A 73 6.07 -1.37 3.11
CA SER A 73 5.97 -0.67 4.40
C SER A 73 7.31 -0.50 5.13
N THR A 74 8.41 -1.02 4.58
CA THR A 74 9.74 -0.87 5.21
C THR A 74 10.18 0.58 5.13
N PRO A 75 10.57 1.19 6.26
CA PRO A 75 10.99 2.58 6.28
C PRO A 75 12.36 2.75 5.62
N GLN A 76 12.52 3.78 4.79
CA GLN A 76 13.82 4.24 4.31
C GLN A 76 14.45 5.14 5.37
N LEU A 77 15.31 4.57 6.20
CA LEU A 77 15.88 5.27 7.34
C LEU A 77 17.24 5.88 7.02
N GLY A 78 17.41 7.15 7.39
CA GLY A 78 18.68 7.85 7.34
C GLY A 78 19.68 7.40 8.42
N GLU A 79 19.27 6.50 9.31
CA GLU A 79 20.06 5.93 10.39
C GLU A 79 20.36 4.45 10.17
N ASP A 80 21.37 3.91 10.84
CA ASP A 80 21.78 2.53 10.67
C ASP A 80 20.75 1.55 11.22
N CYS A 81 20.44 0.56 10.41
CA CYS A 81 19.69 -0.63 10.76
C CYS A 81 20.66 -1.81 10.95
N ARG A 82 20.17 -2.88 11.53
CA ARG A 82 20.94 -4.14 11.68
C ARG A 82 20.41 -5.16 10.69
N PHE A 83 21.28 -5.65 9.82
CA PHE A 83 20.98 -6.71 8.86
C PHE A 83 21.59 -7.98 9.37
N PHE A 84 20.77 -9.01 9.54
CA PHE A 84 21.21 -10.34 9.93
C PHE A 84 21.07 -11.29 8.77
N TYR A 85 22.09 -12.10 8.53
CA TYR A 85 22.07 -13.17 7.55
C TYR A 85 22.30 -14.53 8.23
N PHE A 86 21.44 -15.49 7.92
CA PHE A 86 21.47 -16.85 8.41
C PHE A 86 21.84 -17.80 7.26
N PRO A 87 23.10 -18.28 7.18
CA PRO A 87 23.56 -19.06 6.03
C PRO A 87 22.84 -20.41 5.85
N GLU A 88 22.33 -21.00 6.94
CA GLU A 88 21.66 -22.30 6.91
C GLU A 88 20.29 -22.23 6.23
N THR A 89 19.51 -21.24 6.56
CA THR A 89 18.20 -20.97 5.94
C THR A 89 18.29 -20.05 4.74
N GLN A 90 19.41 -19.31 4.62
CA GLN A 90 19.64 -18.27 3.63
C GLN A 90 18.69 -17.07 3.76
N ASP A 91 18.20 -16.83 4.97
CA ASP A 91 17.32 -15.70 5.28
C ASP A 91 18.12 -14.45 5.64
N VAL A 92 17.54 -13.31 5.31
CA VAL A 92 17.98 -12.00 5.78
C VAL A 92 16.87 -11.40 6.63
N VAL A 93 17.24 -10.94 7.82
CA VAL A 93 16.35 -10.23 8.74
C VAL A 93 16.85 -8.82 8.93
N LEU A 94 15.97 -7.85 8.74
CA LEU A 94 16.21 -6.44 8.99
C LEU A 94 15.64 -6.05 10.35
N VAL A 95 16.50 -5.50 11.22
CA VAL A 95 16.09 -4.92 12.50
C VAL A 95 16.29 -3.42 12.44
N ILE A 96 15.21 -2.68 12.60
CA ILE A 96 15.20 -1.23 12.61
C ILE A 96 15.22 -0.69 14.05
N PRO A 97 15.60 0.58 14.28
CA PRO A 97 15.49 1.20 15.58
C PRO A 97 14.08 1.11 16.15
N GLU A 98 13.96 0.82 17.45
CA GLU A 98 12.68 0.57 18.14
C GLU A 98 11.65 1.68 17.93
N ARG A 99 12.09 2.93 17.87
CA ARG A 99 11.21 4.08 17.64
C ARG A 99 10.44 4.00 16.32
N TRP A 100 11.02 3.34 15.30
CA TRP A 100 10.39 3.13 14.01
C TRP A 100 9.51 1.86 13.98
N ALA A 101 9.84 0.85 14.77
CA ALA A 101 9.08 -0.39 14.85
C ALA A 101 7.65 -0.21 15.41
N LYS A 102 7.39 0.90 16.09
CA LYS A 102 6.09 1.23 16.68
C LYS A 102 5.23 2.15 15.80
N VAL A 103 5.77 2.63 14.70
CA VAL A 103 5.04 3.53 13.79
C VAL A 103 4.02 2.73 13.01
N GLU A 104 2.78 3.19 13.03
CA GLU A 104 1.70 2.64 12.24
C GLU A 104 1.29 3.65 11.17
N THR A 105 1.32 3.21 9.91
CA THR A 105 0.80 3.97 8.78
C THR A 105 -0.21 3.12 8.02
N SER A 106 -1.31 3.72 7.64
CA SER A 106 -2.39 3.02 6.94
C SER A 106 -3.21 3.97 6.08
N PHE A 107 -4.02 3.40 5.21
CA PHE A 107 -5.09 4.11 4.53
C PHE A 107 -6.43 3.92 5.25
N ASP A 108 -7.24 4.97 5.28
CA ASP A 108 -8.60 4.96 5.81
C ASP A 108 -9.60 5.53 4.78
N PRO A 109 -10.56 4.76 4.29
CA PRO A 109 -10.77 3.34 4.60
C PRO A 109 -9.64 2.44 4.08
N ALA A 110 -9.50 1.26 4.71
CA ALA A 110 -8.47 0.28 4.38
C ALA A 110 -8.55 -0.18 2.91
N PRO A 111 -7.46 -0.66 2.29
CA PRO A 111 -7.52 -1.28 0.96
C PRO A 111 -8.56 -2.39 0.88
N GLY A 112 -9.25 -2.49 -0.26
CA GLY A 112 -10.35 -3.45 -0.44
C GLY A 112 -11.24 -3.15 -1.63
N GLU A 113 -12.44 -3.74 -1.62
CA GLU A 113 -13.45 -3.57 -2.67
C GLU A 113 -14.53 -2.58 -2.22
N TYR A 114 -14.84 -1.62 -3.09
CA TYR A 114 -15.81 -0.56 -2.81
C TYR A 114 -16.70 -0.31 -4.03
N THR A 115 -17.90 0.18 -3.78
CA THR A 115 -18.83 0.55 -4.84
C THR A 115 -18.94 2.07 -4.94
N GLY A 116 -18.63 2.62 -6.12
CA GLY A 116 -18.62 4.04 -6.41
C GLY A 116 -17.35 4.76 -5.94
N PRO A 117 -17.27 6.08 -6.16
CA PRO A 117 -16.14 6.89 -5.76
C PRO A 117 -15.85 6.80 -4.25
N LEU A 118 -14.58 6.75 -3.90
CA LEU A 118 -14.10 6.62 -2.53
C LEU A 118 -13.10 7.73 -2.22
N THR A 119 -13.20 8.33 -1.05
CA THR A 119 -12.16 9.25 -0.54
C THR A 119 -11.34 8.53 0.53
N VAL A 120 -10.04 8.41 0.27
CA VAL A 120 -9.07 7.74 1.13
C VAL A 120 -8.22 8.78 1.85
N ARG A 121 -7.90 8.54 3.12
CA ARG A 121 -6.97 9.35 3.92
C ARG A 121 -5.78 8.54 4.38
N VAL A 122 -4.64 9.21 4.55
CA VAL A 122 -3.46 8.60 5.18
C VAL A 122 -3.56 8.79 6.69
N LYS A 123 -3.44 7.69 7.43
CA LYS A 123 -3.40 7.67 8.89
C LYS A 123 -2.00 7.33 9.35
N CYS A 124 -1.50 8.10 10.32
CA CYS A 124 -0.20 7.86 10.93
C CYS A 124 -0.35 7.91 12.45
N GLN A 125 0.25 6.94 13.15
CA GLN A 125 0.23 6.85 14.61
C GLN A 125 1.65 6.56 15.13
N ASN A 126 1.89 6.88 16.39
CA ASN A 126 3.16 6.64 17.07
C ASN A 126 4.38 7.21 16.32
N LEU A 127 4.22 8.42 15.78
CA LEU A 127 5.23 9.05 14.95
C LEU A 127 6.52 9.34 15.76
N PRO A 128 7.70 8.94 15.24
CA PRO A 128 8.98 9.17 15.91
C PRO A 128 9.52 10.59 15.69
N GLY A 129 8.89 11.37 14.82
CA GLY A 129 9.29 12.73 14.46
C GLY A 129 8.20 13.50 13.73
N GLU A 130 8.52 14.72 13.31
CA GLU A 130 7.63 15.59 12.56
C GLU A 130 7.55 15.18 11.10
N ILE A 131 6.33 15.13 10.55
CA ILE A 131 6.09 14.90 9.12
C ILE A 131 6.34 16.22 8.38
N SER A 132 7.26 16.22 7.41
CA SER A 132 7.49 17.36 6.53
C SER A 132 6.44 17.46 5.42
N ASN A 133 6.09 16.34 4.81
CA ASN A 133 5.02 16.23 3.83
C ASN A 133 4.63 14.78 3.59
N ILE A 134 3.46 14.59 2.98
CA ILE A 134 3.03 13.30 2.45
C ILE A 134 2.80 13.47 0.95
N LYS A 135 3.29 12.53 0.15
CA LYS A 135 3.06 12.48 -1.29
C LYS A 135 2.47 11.13 -1.65
N TYR A 136 1.59 11.09 -2.63
CA TYR A 136 0.99 9.85 -3.12
C TYR A 136 1.08 9.73 -4.64
N PHE A 137 0.95 8.51 -5.14
CA PHE A 137 0.95 8.20 -6.56
C PHE A 137 0.14 6.91 -6.81
N PHE A 138 -0.18 6.67 -8.07
CA PHE A 138 -1.00 5.55 -8.51
C PHE A 138 -0.22 4.59 -9.40
N ASN A 139 -0.57 3.30 -9.34
CA ASN A 139 -0.12 2.25 -10.27
C ASN A 139 1.40 2.23 -10.46
N ASP A 140 2.13 2.33 -9.34
CA ASP A 140 3.60 2.29 -9.27
C ASP A 140 4.32 3.40 -10.06
N ASN A 141 3.59 4.44 -10.49
CA ASN A 141 4.17 5.57 -11.19
C ASN A 141 4.81 6.58 -10.21
N VAL A 142 5.98 6.24 -9.70
CA VAL A 142 6.73 7.06 -8.71
C VAL A 142 7.13 8.45 -9.23
N ASN A 143 7.06 8.68 -10.55
CA ASN A 143 7.40 9.98 -11.14
C ASN A 143 6.23 10.97 -11.12
N ASP A 144 5.01 10.50 -10.87
CA ASP A 144 3.80 11.31 -10.88
C ASP A 144 3.24 11.49 -9.45
N GLN A 145 4.10 12.00 -8.56
CA GLN A 145 3.75 12.21 -7.17
C GLN A 145 2.90 13.46 -6.97
N VAL A 146 1.82 13.33 -6.23
CA VAL A 146 0.92 14.43 -5.86
C VAL A 146 1.09 14.72 -4.37
N LEU A 147 1.16 15.99 -4.00
CA LEU A 147 1.19 16.40 -2.60
C LEU A 147 -0.17 16.11 -1.95
N TYR A 148 -0.14 15.40 -0.82
CA TYR A 148 -1.35 15.06 -0.07
C TYR A 148 -1.88 16.26 0.71
N ASP A 149 -3.20 16.44 0.65
CA ASP A 149 -3.97 17.44 1.41
C ASP A 149 -5.02 16.67 2.24
N ASP A 150 -4.87 16.65 3.55
CA ASP A 150 -5.75 15.89 4.44
C ASP A 150 -7.21 16.39 4.39
N ALA A 151 -7.43 17.68 4.15
CA ALA A 151 -8.77 18.23 4.04
C ALA A 151 -9.53 17.68 2.81
N LYS A 152 -8.82 17.40 1.73
CA LYS A 152 -9.39 16.85 0.49
C LYS A 152 -9.40 15.33 0.47
N GLY A 153 -8.37 14.69 1.05
CA GLY A 153 -8.11 13.27 0.88
C GLY A 153 -7.74 12.90 -0.56
N ILE A 154 -7.66 11.61 -0.83
CA ILE A 154 -7.34 11.04 -2.14
C ILE A 154 -8.62 10.45 -2.73
N VAL A 155 -9.11 11.01 -3.82
CA VAL A 155 -10.35 10.54 -4.46
C VAL A 155 -10.04 9.44 -5.47
N LEU A 156 -10.60 8.25 -5.25
CA LEU A 156 -10.53 7.11 -6.14
C LEU A 156 -11.84 6.96 -6.90
N THR A 157 -11.79 6.99 -8.22
CA THR A 157 -12.95 6.80 -9.11
C THR A 157 -12.91 5.52 -9.90
N GLU A 158 -11.76 4.84 -9.88
CA GLU A 158 -11.50 3.56 -10.55
C GLU A 158 -10.54 2.71 -9.74
N SER A 159 -10.46 1.43 -10.08
CA SER A 159 -9.55 0.47 -9.41
C SER A 159 -8.10 0.88 -9.63
N THR A 160 -7.32 0.88 -8.55
CA THR A 160 -5.93 1.34 -8.58
C THR A 160 -5.09 0.72 -7.47
N ASN A 161 -3.78 0.66 -7.70
CA ASN A 161 -2.80 0.54 -6.63
C ASN A 161 -2.47 1.95 -6.16
N LEU A 162 -2.65 2.22 -4.88
CA LEU A 162 -2.33 3.50 -4.25
C LEU A 162 -1.09 3.33 -3.38
N ALA A 163 -0.12 4.20 -3.56
CA ALA A 163 1.04 4.30 -2.68
C ALA A 163 1.18 5.72 -2.13
N ALA A 164 1.69 5.85 -0.92
CA ALA A 164 2.00 7.13 -0.31
C ALA A 164 3.35 7.08 0.40
N PHE A 165 4.14 8.13 0.25
CA PHE A 165 5.36 8.41 0.98
C PHE A 165 5.08 9.40 2.10
N VAL A 166 5.29 8.99 3.34
CA VAL A 166 5.27 9.86 4.52
C VAL A 166 6.70 10.28 4.79
N ASN A 167 7.02 11.53 4.46
CA ASN A 167 8.36 12.07 4.58
C ASN A 167 8.50 12.86 5.88
N PHE A 168 9.54 12.54 6.65
CA PHE A 168 9.84 13.20 7.93
C PHE A 168 10.84 14.33 7.75
N ALA A 169 10.83 15.28 8.71
CA ALA A 169 11.73 16.42 8.70
C ALA A 169 13.22 16.04 8.81
N ASP A 170 13.52 14.88 9.36
CA ASP A 170 14.87 14.31 9.47
C ASP A 170 15.36 13.57 8.22
N GLY A 171 14.55 13.56 7.15
CA GLY A 171 14.87 12.91 5.88
C GLY A 171 14.46 11.43 5.79
N ASN A 172 13.89 10.86 6.85
CA ASN A 172 13.35 9.52 6.81
C ASN A 172 12.03 9.45 6.04
N THR A 173 11.69 8.30 5.48
CA THR A 173 10.46 8.08 4.71
C THR A 173 9.84 6.75 5.08
N LEU A 174 8.52 6.75 5.28
CA LEU A 174 7.70 5.54 5.34
C LEU A 174 6.90 5.41 4.05
N THR A 175 6.67 4.18 3.61
CA THR A 175 5.84 3.88 2.45
C THR A 175 4.58 3.13 2.88
N VAL A 176 3.43 3.59 2.42
CA VAL A 176 2.14 2.92 2.60
C VAL A 176 1.63 2.52 1.23
N VAL A 177 1.15 1.29 1.09
CA VAL A 177 0.57 0.82 -0.18
C VAL A 177 -0.75 0.12 0.05
N GLY A 178 -1.61 0.18 -0.94
CA GLY A 178 -2.90 -0.50 -0.91
C GLY A 178 -3.50 -0.68 -2.29
N LYS A 179 -4.16 -1.81 -2.49
CA LYS A 179 -4.92 -2.09 -3.71
C LYS A 179 -6.40 -1.83 -3.45
N TYR A 180 -7.00 -0.99 -4.28
CA TYR A 180 -8.42 -0.68 -4.25
C TYR A 180 -9.09 -1.21 -5.52
N VAL A 181 -10.21 -1.87 -5.35
CA VAL A 181 -11.09 -2.32 -6.43
C VAL A 181 -12.36 -1.49 -6.34
N ILE A 182 -12.57 -0.61 -7.31
CA ILE A 182 -13.75 0.26 -7.37
C ILE A 182 -14.69 -0.27 -8.43
N THR A 183 -15.84 -0.77 -7.99
CA THR A 183 -16.93 -1.18 -8.87
C THR A 183 -17.88 0.00 -9.12
N LYS A 184 -18.30 0.18 -10.35
CA LYS A 184 -19.36 1.16 -10.64
C LYS A 184 -20.64 0.68 -9.97
N PRO A 185 -21.42 1.59 -9.33
CA PRO A 185 -22.76 1.21 -8.93
C PRO A 185 -23.44 0.64 -10.17
N THR A 186 -23.88 -0.60 -10.10
CA THR A 186 -24.82 -1.11 -11.08
C THR A 186 -26.11 -0.37 -10.81
N GLY A 187 -26.26 0.82 -11.41
CA GLY A 187 -27.57 1.42 -11.54
C GLY A 187 -28.48 0.34 -12.07
N VAL A 188 -29.69 0.28 -11.59
CA VAL A 188 -30.75 -0.49 -12.25
C VAL A 188 -30.57 -0.20 -13.73
N ASN A 189 -30.05 -1.17 -14.48
CA ASN A 189 -29.93 -1.02 -15.91
C ASN A 189 -31.28 -0.50 -16.36
N ASP A 190 -31.29 0.69 -16.95
CA ASP A 190 -32.46 1.10 -17.68
C ASP A 190 -32.89 -0.14 -18.47
N ILE A 191 -34.07 -0.66 -18.11
CA ILE A 191 -34.65 -1.74 -18.86
C ILE A 191 -34.83 -1.09 -20.24
N THR A 192 -33.83 -1.31 -21.11
CA THR A 192 -33.97 -1.00 -22.52
C THR A 192 -35.06 -1.95 -23.01
N THR A 193 -36.29 -1.54 -22.77
CA THR A 193 -37.42 -2.13 -23.42
C THR A 193 -37.21 -1.87 -24.92
N THR A 194 -36.64 -2.84 -25.57
CA THR A 194 -36.75 -3.02 -27.05
C THR A 194 -38.21 -3.28 -27.39
N ALA A 195 -39.08 -2.35 -27.08
CA ALA A 195 -40.44 -2.34 -27.59
C ALA A 195 -40.90 -0.90 -27.56
N ASN A 196 -41.25 -0.43 -28.69
CA ASN A 196 -41.71 0.90 -29.12
C ASN A 196 -43.06 1.34 -28.48
N THR A 197 -43.16 1.28 -27.13
CA THR A 197 -44.34 1.73 -26.42
C THR A 197 -43.93 2.50 -25.17
N LYS A 198 -43.71 3.81 -25.37
CA LYS A 198 -43.51 4.74 -24.25
C LYS A 198 -44.79 4.80 -23.41
N ALA A 199 -44.72 4.20 -22.20
CA ALA A 199 -45.76 4.46 -21.21
C ALA A 199 -45.71 5.93 -20.81
N GLN A 200 -46.84 6.64 -20.91
CA GLN A 200 -46.95 8.03 -20.49
C GLN A 200 -47.69 8.11 -19.16
N LYS A 201 -47.08 8.85 -18.22
CA LYS A 201 -47.76 9.22 -16.99
C LYS A 201 -48.62 10.46 -17.25
N VAL A 202 -49.92 10.40 -16.96
CA VAL A 202 -50.85 11.50 -17.06
C VAL A 202 -51.60 11.70 -15.75
N ILE A 203 -52.04 12.91 -15.48
CA ILE A 203 -52.95 13.21 -14.36
C ILE A 203 -54.28 13.59 -14.96
N GLU A 204 -55.30 12.83 -14.63
CA GLU A 204 -56.65 13.05 -15.06
C GLU A 204 -57.58 12.99 -13.87
N ASN A 205 -58.41 14.01 -13.68
CA ASN A 205 -59.31 14.19 -12.53
C ASN A 205 -58.60 14.01 -11.15
N GLY A 206 -57.33 14.47 -11.04
CA GLY A 206 -56.55 14.34 -9.83
C GLY A 206 -55.96 12.97 -9.55
N GLN A 207 -56.13 12.00 -10.43
CA GLN A 207 -55.56 10.69 -10.36
C GLN A 207 -54.36 10.52 -11.30
N VAL A 208 -53.34 9.83 -10.84
CA VAL A 208 -52.20 9.47 -11.68
C VAL A 208 -52.53 8.20 -12.45
N LEU A 209 -52.48 8.28 -13.78
CA LEU A 209 -52.73 7.20 -14.70
C LEU A 209 -51.47 6.92 -15.56
N ILE A 210 -51.28 5.69 -15.96
CA ILE A 210 -50.24 5.25 -16.91
C ILE A 210 -50.95 4.85 -18.20
N ILE A 211 -50.64 5.56 -19.29
CA ILE A 211 -51.10 5.17 -20.63
C ILE A 211 -50.03 4.27 -21.26
N LYS A 212 -50.42 3.08 -21.64
CA LYS A 212 -49.58 2.14 -22.38
C LYS A 212 -50.44 1.47 -23.45
N ASP A 213 -49.95 1.48 -24.69
CA ASP A 213 -50.63 0.88 -25.85
C ASP A 213 -52.10 1.42 -26.04
N GLY A 214 -52.28 2.73 -25.79
CA GLY A 214 -53.58 3.36 -25.87
C GLY A 214 -54.58 3.01 -24.77
N LYS A 215 -54.17 2.25 -23.78
CA LYS A 215 -54.98 1.89 -22.60
C LYS A 215 -54.50 2.63 -21.36
N LYS A 216 -55.46 2.97 -20.51
CA LYS A 216 -55.18 3.67 -19.23
C LYS A 216 -55.13 2.66 -18.09
N TYR A 217 -54.16 2.82 -17.19
CA TYR A 217 -53.97 1.97 -16.02
C TYR A 217 -53.82 2.87 -14.77
N ASN A 218 -54.37 2.45 -13.64
CA ASN A 218 -54.08 3.09 -12.37
C ASN A 218 -52.69 2.66 -11.81
N LEU A 219 -52.26 3.24 -10.71
CA LEU A 219 -50.94 2.87 -10.08
C LEU A 219 -50.86 1.43 -9.56
N LEU A 220 -51.99 0.76 -9.42
CA LEU A 220 -52.05 -0.65 -9.04
C LEU A 220 -51.99 -1.61 -10.27
N GLY A 221 -51.86 -1.05 -11.48
CA GLY A 221 -51.83 -1.81 -12.73
C GLY A 221 -53.21 -2.24 -13.27
N ASN A 222 -54.32 -1.79 -12.66
CA ASN A 222 -55.65 -2.09 -13.14
C ASN A 222 -56.02 -1.15 -14.30
N GLN A 223 -56.56 -1.73 -15.37
CA GLN A 223 -57.05 -0.95 -16.49
C GLN A 223 -58.31 -0.11 -16.07
N VAL A 224 -58.29 1.19 -16.36
CA VAL A 224 -59.41 2.11 -16.14
C VAL A 224 -60.02 2.47 -17.49
N LYS A 225 -61.35 2.47 -17.52
CA LYS A 225 -62.09 2.84 -18.75
C LYS A 225 -62.17 4.35 -18.91
#